data_ca11df1fcb283411432a2bcab5020b98
#
_entry.id   ca11df1fcb283411432a2bcab5020b98
#
_cell.length_a   1.000
_cell.length_b   1.000
_cell.length_c   1.000
_cell.angle_alpha   90.00
_cell.angle_beta   90.00
_cell.angle_gamma   90.00
#
_symmetry.space_group_name_H-M   'P 1'
#
loop_
_entity.id
_entity.type
_entity.pdbx_description
1 polymer ?
#
loop_
_entity_poly.entity_id
_entity_poly.type
_entity_poly.pdbx_seq_one_letter_code
_entity_poly.pdbx_strand_id
1 'polypeptide(L)'
;MVTSKIRILFFILLFALISGCAKTNIPDPRGLGGPPRKCSDPAQLLGYFEGIPYRGDAAVNRFGDFTFFAEPGVYLKEPGLNCSGFTVAASRYFFFRNFNLADATLDRLADSGPDSAYGEDWDFGYDLILNLTEGLPRRAVLPYGETSVIGDNDGMVLRGFELSDRSAWADVIKQMTPGHVYLFSMSKPIKFKNYKIIHYHVGLIVPDNEGHVWLCHATRNSGVNKVDITNMANIDAIAKANPDSKLGPRKILVIEAPLLCRLNPKK
;
A
#
# COMPACT_ATOMS: atom_id res chain seq x y z
N MET A 1 -19.61 -40.99 -37.74
CA MET A 1 -19.58 -39.50 -37.55
C MET A 1 -20.16 -39.04 -36.21
N VAL A 2 -20.06 -39.81 -35.13
CA VAL A 2 -20.65 -39.48 -33.79
C VAL A 2 -19.56 -39.18 -32.72
N THR A 3 -18.30 -39.40 -33.01
CA THR A 3 -17.21 -39.33 -32.02
C THR A 3 -16.60 -37.90 -31.82
N SER A 4 -16.93 -36.94 -32.71
CA SER A 4 -16.34 -35.57 -32.63
C SER A 4 -17.09 -34.65 -31.69
N LYS A 5 -18.42 -34.81 -31.58
CA LYS A 5 -19.24 -33.90 -30.71
C LYS A 5 -19.09 -34.18 -29.19
N ILE A 6 -18.74 -35.42 -28.82
CA ILE A 6 -18.57 -35.78 -27.38
C ILE A 6 -17.26 -35.21 -26.84
N ARG A 7 -16.20 -35.08 -27.64
CA ARG A 7 -14.92 -34.52 -27.19
C ARG A 7 -14.97 -33.02 -26.93
N ILE A 8 -15.78 -32.29 -27.68
CA ILE A 8 -15.94 -30.84 -27.49
C ILE A 8 -16.76 -30.54 -26.21
N LEU A 9 -17.75 -31.35 -25.91
CA LEU A 9 -18.55 -31.18 -24.68
C LEU A 9 -17.71 -31.48 -23.43
N PHE A 10 -16.79 -32.43 -23.47
CA PHE A 10 -15.90 -32.75 -22.35
C PHE A 10 -14.87 -31.66 -22.08
N PHE A 11 -14.38 -30.97 -23.13
CA PHE A 11 -13.46 -29.85 -22.99
C PHE A 11 -14.14 -28.60 -22.41
N ILE A 12 -15.40 -28.34 -22.79
CA ILE A 12 -16.17 -27.20 -22.25
C ILE A 12 -16.53 -27.45 -20.79
N LEU A 13 -16.85 -28.69 -20.40
CA LEU A 13 -17.14 -29.03 -18.99
C LEU A 13 -15.87 -28.97 -18.11
N LEU A 14 -14.70 -29.32 -18.65
CA LEU A 14 -13.44 -29.24 -17.90
C LEU A 14 -12.98 -27.79 -17.69
N PHE A 15 -13.24 -26.89 -18.62
CA PHE A 15 -12.95 -25.44 -18.46
C PHE A 15 -13.91 -24.74 -17.50
N ALA A 16 -15.16 -25.20 -17.38
CA ALA A 16 -16.12 -24.65 -16.41
C ALA A 16 -15.81 -25.02 -14.96
N LEU A 17 -15.05 -26.10 -14.73
CA LEU A 17 -14.66 -26.54 -13.39
C LEU A 17 -13.42 -25.83 -12.83
N ILE A 18 -12.65 -25.10 -13.69
CA ILE A 18 -11.43 -24.39 -13.24
C ILE A 18 -11.74 -22.93 -12.86
N SER A 19 -12.92 -22.44 -13.16
CA SER A 19 -13.39 -21.09 -12.74
C SER A 19 -13.95 -21.04 -11.33
N GLY A 20 -13.60 -22.00 -10.49
CA GLY A 20 -13.80 -21.89 -9.06
C GLY A 20 -12.98 -20.71 -8.55
N CYS A 21 -13.60 -19.55 -8.33
CA CYS A 21 -13.00 -18.46 -7.57
C CYS A 21 -12.47 -19.07 -6.28
N ALA A 22 -11.18 -19.36 -6.24
CA ALA A 22 -10.50 -19.64 -4.98
C ALA A 22 -10.82 -18.43 -4.09
N LYS A 23 -11.68 -18.63 -3.09
CA LYS A 23 -11.93 -17.60 -2.08
C LYS A 23 -10.59 -17.37 -1.43
N THR A 24 -9.93 -16.28 -1.80
CA THR A 24 -8.69 -15.87 -1.16
C THR A 24 -9.05 -15.62 0.29
N ASN A 25 -8.71 -16.56 1.14
CA ASN A 25 -8.91 -16.41 2.58
C ASN A 25 -7.76 -15.51 3.05
N ILE A 26 -8.08 -14.24 3.31
CA ILE A 26 -7.13 -13.28 3.85
C ILE A 26 -7.20 -13.44 5.36
N PRO A 27 -6.12 -13.92 6.01
CA PRO A 27 -6.12 -14.13 7.44
C PRO A 27 -6.25 -12.81 8.21
N ASP A 28 -6.96 -12.87 9.33
CA ASP A 28 -7.08 -11.77 10.25
C ASP A 28 -5.83 -11.65 11.14
N PRO A 29 -5.07 -10.54 11.07
CA PRO A 29 -3.89 -10.36 11.88
C PRO A 29 -4.17 -10.26 13.39
N ARG A 30 -5.42 -10.06 13.79
CA ARG A 30 -5.83 -9.99 15.21
C ARG A 30 -6.46 -11.27 15.74
N GLY A 31 -6.72 -12.25 14.89
CA GLY A 31 -7.46 -13.46 15.25
C GLY A 31 -8.94 -13.22 15.60
N LEU A 32 -9.49 -12.08 15.22
CA LEU A 32 -10.84 -11.65 15.57
C LEU A 32 -11.91 -11.98 14.51
N GLY A 33 -11.60 -12.86 13.57
CA GLY A 33 -12.55 -13.32 12.54
C GLY A 33 -12.53 -12.53 11.24
N GLY A 34 -11.56 -11.66 11.07
CA GLY A 34 -11.34 -10.84 9.86
C GLY A 34 -12.29 -9.64 9.76
N PRO A 35 -11.90 -8.63 9.03
CA PRO A 35 -12.76 -7.48 8.77
C PRO A 35 -14.03 -7.94 8.04
N PRO A 36 -15.15 -7.26 8.23
CA PRO A 36 -16.40 -7.62 7.59
C PRO A 36 -16.18 -7.68 6.08
N ARG A 37 -16.55 -8.79 5.45
CA ARG A 37 -16.39 -9.06 4.01
C ARG A 37 -17.21 -8.11 3.10
N LYS A 38 -17.95 -7.19 3.70
CA LYS A 38 -18.67 -6.13 3.03
C LYS A 38 -17.82 -4.86 3.14
N CYS A 39 -17.21 -4.45 2.06
CA CYS A 39 -16.64 -3.12 1.96
C CYS A 39 -17.77 -2.09 1.87
N SER A 40 -18.44 -1.85 2.99
CA SER A 40 -19.40 -0.77 3.08
C SER A 40 -18.69 0.58 3.25
N ASP A 41 -17.53 0.57 3.90
CA ASP A 41 -16.72 1.74 4.13
C ASP A 41 -15.24 1.34 4.27
N PRO A 42 -14.36 1.77 3.33
CA PRO A 42 -12.92 1.51 3.43
C PRO A 42 -12.26 2.09 4.68
N ALA A 43 -12.78 3.20 5.22
CA ALA A 43 -12.25 3.81 6.43
C ALA A 43 -12.50 2.94 7.68
N GLN A 44 -13.61 2.19 7.71
CA GLN A 44 -13.87 1.20 8.77
C GLN A 44 -12.87 0.05 8.74
N LEU A 45 -12.46 -0.36 7.53
CA LEU A 45 -11.44 -1.39 7.38
C LEU A 45 -10.12 -0.97 8.01
N LEU A 46 -9.75 0.30 7.88
CA LEU A 46 -8.54 0.84 8.50
C LEU A 46 -8.62 0.86 10.03
N GLY A 47 -9.81 1.11 10.59
CA GLY A 47 -10.06 1.03 12.03
C GLY A 47 -9.71 -0.34 12.63
N TYR A 48 -9.73 -1.37 11.80
CA TYR A 48 -9.35 -2.73 12.18
C TYR A 48 -7.86 -2.88 12.54
N PHE A 49 -7.01 -2.06 11.93
CA PHE A 49 -5.56 -2.02 12.21
C PHE A 49 -5.17 -0.96 13.23
N GLU A 50 -6.07 -0.02 13.53
CA GLU A 50 -5.80 1.11 14.41
C GLU A 50 -5.38 0.64 15.81
N GLY A 51 -4.34 1.25 16.34
CA GLY A 51 -3.79 0.92 17.65
C GLY A 51 -2.85 -0.29 17.68
N ILE A 52 -2.59 -0.98 16.56
CA ILE A 52 -1.51 -1.97 16.53
C ILE A 52 -0.18 -1.26 16.77
N PRO A 53 0.62 -1.67 17.77
CA PRO A 53 1.87 -0.99 18.13
C PRO A 53 2.87 -0.95 16.97
N TYR A 54 3.69 0.11 16.91
CA TYR A 54 4.82 0.13 16.00
C TYR A 54 5.92 -0.82 16.49
N ARG A 55 6.43 -1.62 15.57
CA ARG A 55 7.62 -2.43 15.79
C ARG A 55 8.48 -2.41 14.52
N GLY A 56 9.76 -2.10 14.69
CA GLY A 56 10.71 -2.08 13.57
C GLY A 56 10.74 -3.43 12.84
N ASP A 57 10.79 -3.39 11.52
CA ASP A 57 10.83 -4.55 10.63
C ASP A 57 9.63 -5.53 10.74
N ALA A 58 8.59 -5.19 11.50
CA ALA A 58 7.46 -6.07 11.73
C ALA A 58 6.44 -6.01 10.59
N ALA A 59 5.92 -7.18 10.25
CA ALA A 59 4.92 -7.42 9.23
C ALA A 59 3.93 -8.50 9.68
N VAL A 60 2.92 -8.75 8.85
CA VAL A 60 2.06 -9.93 8.93
C VAL A 60 2.33 -10.80 7.71
N ASN A 61 2.59 -12.08 7.92
CA ASN A 61 2.76 -13.02 6.81
C ASN A 61 1.41 -13.33 6.13
N ARG A 62 1.42 -14.11 5.07
CA ARG A 62 0.19 -14.49 4.34
C ARG A 62 -0.76 -15.39 5.12
N PHE A 63 -0.34 -15.92 6.26
CA PHE A 63 -1.13 -16.77 7.13
C PHE A 63 -1.77 -16.01 8.29
N GLY A 64 -1.44 -14.73 8.46
CA GLY A 64 -1.97 -13.86 9.51
C GLY A 64 -1.07 -13.74 10.74
N ASP A 65 0.11 -14.38 10.74
CA ASP A 65 1.02 -14.34 11.87
C ASP A 65 1.90 -13.08 11.80
N PHE A 66 2.13 -12.46 12.95
CA PHE A 66 3.08 -11.37 13.06
C PHE A 66 4.52 -11.92 12.99
N THR A 67 5.33 -11.30 12.13
CA THR A 67 6.69 -11.73 11.81
C THR A 67 7.57 -10.53 11.47
N PHE A 68 8.81 -10.77 11.07
CA PHE A 68 9.72 -9.77 10.50
C PHE A 68 9.82 -9.91 8.98
N PHE A 69 10.08 -8.81 8.28
CA PHE A 69 10.37 -8.87 6.84
C PHE A 69 11.65 -9.66 6.56
N ALA A 70 12.71 -9.36 7.33
CA ALA A 70 13.99 -10.03 7.16
C ALA A 70 13.95 -11.51 7.51
N GLU A 71 13.11 -11.88 8.47
CA GLU A 71 13.02 -13.24 9.00
C GLU A 71 11.55 -13.71 9.05
N PRO A 72 10.91 -14.00 7.90
CA PRO A 72 9.50 -14.37 7.84
C PRO A 72 9.11 -15.66 8.58
N GLY A 73 10.09 -16.47 8.95
CA GLY A 73 9.93 -17.68 9.77
C GLY A 73 9.97 -17.43 11.27
N VAL A 74 10.34 -16.22 11.71
CA VAL A 74 10.39 -15.84 13.12
C VAL A 74 9.10 -15.13 13.49
N TYR A 75 8.34 -15.74 14.41
CA TYR A 75 7.02 -15.22 14.81
C TYR A 75 7.14 -14.32 16.03
N LEU A 76 6.42 -13.21 15.97
CA LEU A 76 6.31 -12.27 17.08
C LEU A 76 5.24 -12.76 18.07
N LYS A 77 5.56 -12.75 19.36
CA LYS A 77 4.59 -13.08 20.42
C LYS A 77 3.50 -12.03 20.57
N GLU A 78 3.86 -10.78 20.37
CA GLU A 78 2.97 -9.63 20.51
C GLU A 78 2.75 -8.97 19.15
N PRO A 79 1.54 -8.48 18.87
CA PRO A 79 1.25 -7.71 17.67
C PRO A 79 2.19 -6.54 17.48
N GLY A 80 2.55 -6.25 16.23
CA GLY A 80 3.34 -5.08 15.88
C GLY A 80 3.46 -4.94 14.38
N LEU A 81 3.50 -3.72 13.88
CA LEU A 81 3.69 -3.40 12.46
C LEU A 81 4.59 -2.18 12.30
N ASN A 82 5.47 -2.21 11.31
CA ASN A 82 6.06 -1.00 10.79
C ASN A 82 5.18 -0.41 9.67
N CYS A 83 5.59 0.70 9.05
CA CYS A 83 4.82 1.35 7.98
C CYS A 83 4.60 0.41 6.78
N SER A 84 5.62 -0.32 6.35
CA SER A 84 5.54 -1.27 5.25
C SER A 84 4.67 -2.48 5.60
N GLY A 85 4.86 -3.04 6.80
CA GLY A 85 4.04 -4.16 7.30
C GLY A 85 2.56 -3.84 7.39
N PHE A 86 2.22 -2.64 7.86
CA PHE A 86 0.85 -2.14 7.84
C PHE A 86 0.33 -2.02 6.39
N THR A 87 1.10 -1.40 5.50
CA THR A 87 0.69 -1.18 4.11
C THR A 87 0.43 -2.51 3.39
N VAL A 88 1.30 -3.51 3.55
CA VAL A 88 1.07 -4.86 3.00
C VAL A 88 -0.17 -5.50 3.59
N ALA A 89 -0.31 -5.49 4.92
CA ALA A 89 -1.43 -6.13 5.59
C ALA A 89 -2.77 -5.53 5.16
N ALA A 90 -2.90 -4.20 5.14
CA ALA A 90 -4.11 -3.51 4.71
C ALA A 90 -4.42 -3.71 3.22
N SER A 91 -3.39 -3.68 2.36
CA SER A 91 -3.54 -3.89 0.91
C SER A 91 -4.11 -5.26 0.57
N ARG A 92 -3.83 -6.30 1.35
CA ARG A 92 -4.44 -7.63 1.16
C ARG A 92 -5.97 -7.56 1.16
N TYR A 93 -6.54 -6.76 2.05
CA TYR A 93 -8.00 -6.60 2.16
C TYR A 93 -8.55 -5.71 1.06
N PHE A 94 -7.90 -4.58 0.77
CA PHE A 94 -8.35 -3.65 -0.26
C PHE A 94 -8.31 -4.24 -1.66
N PHE A 95 -7.30 -5.06 -1.96
CA PHE A 95 -7.11 -5.65 -3.28
C PHE A 95 -7.56 -7.11 -3.38
N PHE A 96 -8.08 -7.71 -2.30
CA PHE A 96 -8.43 -9.14 -2.25
C PHE A 96 -7.30 -10.06 -2.74
N ARG A 97 -6.07 -9.70 -2.42
CA ARG A 97 -4.86 -10.43 -2.79
C ARG A 97 -4.08 -10.82 -1.54
N ASN A 98 -3.80 -12.10 -1.40
CA ASN A 98 -2.99 -12.57 -0.27
C ASN A 98 -1.50 -12.56 -0.63
N PHE A 99 -0.94 -11.35 -0.73
CA PHE A 99 0.49 -11.15 -1.00
C PHE A 99 1.36 -11.93 0.00
N ASN A 100 2.40 -12.61 -0.48
CA ASN A 100 3.49 -12.98 0.41
C ASN A 100 4.43 -11.77 0.62
N LEU A 101 5.28 -11.83 1.64
CA LEU A 101 6.17 -10.70 1.94
C LEU A 101 7.25 -10.53 0.88
N ALA A 102 7.79 -11.62 0.34
CA ALA A 102 8.82 -11.56 -0.69
C ALA A 102 8.32 -10.89 -1.98
N ASP A 103 7.09 -11.23 -2.44
CA ASP A 103 6.52 -10.58 -3.62
C ASP A 103 6.23 -9.10 -3.37
N ALA A 104 5.78 -8.75 -2.16
CA ALA A 104 5.49 -7.37 -1.80
C ALA A 104 6.76 -6.50 -1.73
N THR A 105 7.90 -7.09 -1.36
CA THR A 105 9.18 -6.38 -1.15
C THR A 105 10.19 -6.63 -2.26
N LEU A 106 9.75 -7.13 -3.42
CA LEU A 106 10.64 -7.35 -4.56
C LEU A 106 11.29 -6.04 -4.99
N ASP A 107 12.62 -6.02 -5.05
CA ASP A 107 13.40 -4.97 -5.70
C ASP A 107 13.21 -5.09 -7.23
N ARG A 108 12.48 -4.15 -7.82
CA ARG A 108 11.99 -4.24 -9.20
C ARG A 108 13.08 -4.03 -10.23
N LEU A 109 14.07 -3.23 -9.91
CA LEU A 109 15.20 -2.94 -10.81
C LEU A 109 16.45 -3.73 -10.46
N ALA A 110 16.46 -4.43 -9.33
CA ALA A 110 17.64 -5.07 -8.77
C ALA A 110 18.83 -4.10 -8.67
N ASP A 111 18.53 -2.83 -8.37
CA ASP A 111 19.51 -1.74 -8.33
C ASP A 111 19.90 -1.33 -6.90
N SER A 112 19.28 -1.94 -5.92
CA SER A 112 19.70 -1.86 -4.52
C SER A 112 20.98 -2.68 -4.30
N GLY A 113 21.84 -2.24 -3.39
CA GLY A 113 23.11 -2.91 -3.12
C GLY A 113 22.95 -4.32 -2.55
N PRO A 114 23.94 -5.19 -2.64
CA PRO A 114 23.89 -6.57 -2.17
C PRO A 114 23.66 -6.70 -0.65
N ASP A 115 23.92 -5.63 0.09
CA ASP A 115 23.73 -5.53 1.54
C ASP A 115 22.46 -4.72 1.89
N SER A 116 21.58 -4.52 0.94
CA SER A 116 20.46 -3.58 1.04
C SER A 116 19.26 -4.08 1.82
N ALA A 117 19.37 -5.21 2.51
CA ALA A 117 18.36 -5.58 3.48
C ALA A 117 18.10 -4.40 4.44
N TYR A 118 17.22 -3.50 4.05
CA TYR A 118 16.64 -2.36 4.82
C TYR A 118 17.46 -1.07 4.98
N GLY A 119 18.72 -1.02 4.65
CA GLY A 119 19.52 0.18 4.85
C GLY A 119 19.94 0.88 3.56
N GLU A 120 20.12 0.13 2.52
CA GLU A 120 20.64 0.59 1.23
C GLU A 120 19.66 0.43 0.06
N ASP A 121 18.47 -0.13 0.32
CA ASP A 121 17.37 -0.16 -0.61
C ASP A 121 16.69 1.20 -0.63
N TRP A 122 17.19 2.07 -1.51
CA TRP A 122 16.79 3.47 -1.57
C TRP A 122 15.35 3.67 -2.06
N ASP A 123 14.83 2.76 -2.86
CA ASP A 123 13.49 2.84 -3.45
C ASP A 123 12.49 1.82 -2.86
N PHE A 124 12.87 1.11 -1.80
CA PHE A 124 12.02 0.12 -1.15
C PHE A 124 10.56 0.57 -0.99
N GLY A 125 10.32 1.79 -0.49
CA GLY A 125 8.96 2.30 -0.31
C GLY A 125 8.25 2.59 -1.64
N TYR A 126 8.98 2.87 -2.72
CA TYR A 126 8.44 3.03 -4.05
C TYR A 126 8.08 1.66 -4.65
N ASP A 127 9.01 0.75 -4.64
CA ASP A 127 8.80 -0.61 -5.14
C ASP A 127 7.65 -1.31 -4.42
N LEU A 128 7.56 -1.16 -3.10
CA LEU A 128 6.47 -1.72 -2.31
C LEU A 128 5.10 -1.29 -2.83
N ILE A 129 4.88 0.01 -3.05
CA ILE A 129 3.57 0.48 -3.53
C ILE A 129 3.29 0.06 -4.98
N LEU A 130 4.32 -0.13 -5.81
CA LEU A 130 4.19 -0.67 -7.15
C LEU A 130 3.87 -2.17 -7.13
N ASN A 131 4.56 -2.96 -6.31
CA ASN A 131 4.34 -4.39 -6.16
C ASN A 131 2.91 -4.68 -5.68
N LEU A 132 2.43 -3.92 -4.70
CA LEU A 132 1.08 -4.07 -4.15
C LEU A 132 -0.02 -3.71 -5.15
N THR A 133 0.27 -2.82 -6.10
CA THR A 133 -0.68 -2.39 -7.15
C THR A 133 -0.44 -3.03 -8.50
N GLU A 134 0.47 -4.02 -8.58
CA GLU A 134 0.81 -4.69 -9.84
C GLU A 134 -0.41 -5.33 -10.50
N GLY A 135 -0.56 -5.08 -11.83
CA GLY A 135 -1.70 -5.57 -12.61
C GLY A 135 -3.04 -4.91 -12.29
N LEU A 136 -3.07 -3.83 -11.48
CA LEU A 136 -4.25 -2.99 -11.29
C LEU A 136 -4.15 -1.76 -12.19
N PRO A 137 -5.28 -1.22 -12.68
CA PRO A 137 -5.31 0.13 -13.22
C PRO A 137 -4.80 1.09 -12.14
N ARG A 138 -3.72 1.81 -12.43
CA ARG A 138 -3.10 2.73 -11.47
C ARG A 138 -2.63 4.01 -12.15
N ARG A 139 -2.65 5.12 -11.41
CA ARG A 139 -2.10 6.40 -11.86
C ARG A 139 -1.45 7.15 -10.69
N ALA A 140 -0.46 7.97 -10.97
CA ALA A 140 -0.01 8.96 -10.00
C ALA A 140 -1.07 10.06 -9.86
N VAL A 141 -1.34 10.47 -8.63
CA VAL A 141 -2.18 11.63 -8.33
C VAL A 141 -1.25 12.77 -7.97
N LEU A 142 -1.13 13.71 -8.90
CA LEU A 142 -0.25 14.88 -8.78
C LEU A 142 -1.07 16.17 -8.79
N PRO A 143 -0.57 17.23 -8.17
CA PRO A 143 -1.24 18.53 -8.19
C PRO A 143 -1.22 19.17 -9.60
N TYR A 144 -2.14 20.10 -9.83
CA TYR A 144 -2.16 21.01 -10.99
C TYR A 144 -2.27 20.30 -12.36
N GLY A 145 -2.81 19.05 -12.36
CA GLY A 145 -2.97 18.28 -13.60
C GLY A 145 -1.64 17.76 -14.16
N GLU A 146 -0.58 17.79 -13.38
CA GLU A 146 0.68 17.16 -13.76
C GLU A 146 0.49 15.65 -13.99
N THR A 147 1.30 15.08 -14.87
CA THR A 147 1.35 13.64 -15.12
C THR A 147 2.71 13.09 -14.72
N SER A 148 2.72 11.88 -14.19
CA SER A 148 3.95 11.16 -13.91
C SER A 148 3.90 9.77 -14.50
N VAL A 149 5.01 9.33 -15.04
CA VAL A 149 5.19 7.93 -15.46
C VAL A 149 5.33 7.08 -14.19
N ILE A 150 4.45 6.09 -14.07
CA ILE A 150 4.55 5.07 -13.03
C ILE A 150 5.14 3.82 -13.70
N GLY A 151 6.36 3.50 -13.38
CA GLY A 151 7.05 2.35 -13.97
C GLY A 151 8.41 2.11 -13.32
N ASP A 152 9.05 1.06 -13.78
CA ASP A 152 10.35 0.60 -13.31
C ASP A 152 11.48 1.38 -14.02
N ASN A 153 11.44 2.68 -13.95
CA ASN A 153 12.51 3.51 -14.49
C ASN A 153 13.42 4.00 -13.39
N ASP A 154 14.62 4.30 -13.79
CA ASP A 154 15.62 4.95 -12.99
C ASP A 154 14.99 5.97 -12.01
N GLY A 155 14.95 5.57 -10.79
CA GLY A 155 14.20 6.27 -9.77
C GLY A 155 14.99 7.24 -8.94
N MET A 156 16.21 7.56 -9.31
CA MET A 156 17.05 8.54 -8.61
C MET A 156 16.54 9.98 -8.71
N VAL A 157 15.26 10.14 -9.07
CA VAL A 157 14.57 11.43 -9.16
C VAL A 157 13.49 11.50 -8.08
N LEU A 158 13.45 12.60 -7.35
CA LEU A 158 12.37 12.88 -6.39
C LEU A 158 11.03 12.92 -7.12
N ARG A 159 10.14 11.95 -6.77
CA ARG A 159 8.81 11.79 -7.34
C ARG A 159 7.76 12.43 -6.44
N GLY A 160 6.63 12.81 -7.05
CA GLY A 160 5.51 13.40 -6.33
C GLY A 160 5.70 14.91 -6.07
N PHE A 161 5.00 15.41 -5.07
CA PHE A 161 4.98 16.82 -4.69
C PHE A 161 5.55 17.05 -3.30
N GLU A 162 5.84 18.30 -2.95
CA GLU A 162 6.43 18.64 -1.66
C GLU A 162 5.43 18.37 -0.51
N LEU A 163 5.89 17.66 0.52
CA LEU A 163 5.07 17.28 1.65
C LEU A 163 4.50 18.48 2.41
N SER A 164 5.19 19.60 2.40
CA SER A 164 4.80 20.87 3.04
C SER A 164 3.90 21.77 2.18
N ASP A 165 3.68 21.45 0.91
CA ASP A 165 2.87 22.26 0.01
C ASP A 165 1.37 22.03 0.24
N ARG A 166 0.74 22.93 1.00
CA ARG A 166 -0.70 22.90 1.29
C ARG A 166 -1.57 23.03 0.05
N SER A 167 -1.12 23.80 -0.95
CA SER A 167 -1.88 24.00 -2.17
C SER A 167 -1.91 22.73 -3.02
N ALA A 168 -0.76 22.05 -3.12
CA ALA A 168 -0.65 20.77 -3.77
C ALA A 168 -1.54 19.73 -3.08
N TRP A 169 -1.53 19.65 -1.74
CA TRP A 169 -2.41 18.77 -0.99
C TRP A 169 -3.89 19.05 -1.25
N ALA A 170 -4.31 20.31 -1.21
CA ALA A 170 -5.69 20.69 -1.45
C ALA A 170 -6.17 20.25 -2.85
N ASP A 171 -5.30 20.34 -3.86
CA ASP A 171 -5.62 19.93 -5.22
C ASP A 171 -5.64 18.38 -5.36
N VAL A 172 -4.68 17.70 -4.75
CA VAL A 172 -4.61 16.23 -4.74
C VAL A 172 -5.82 15.62 -4.01
N ILE A 173 -6.21 16.18 -2.85
CA ILE A 173 -7.38 15.71 -2.08
C ILE A 173 -8.66 15.84 -2.89
N LYS A 174 -8.84 16.91 -3.67
CA LYS A 174 -10.02 17.09 -4.55
C LYS A 174 -10.14 16.03 -5.65
N GLN A 175 -9.03 15.40 -6.02
CA GLN A 175 -9.00 14.34 -7.03
C GLN A 175 -9.33 12.95 -6.42
N MET A 176 -9.29 12.83 -5.09
CA MET A 176 -9.56 11.56 -4.41
C MET A 176 -11.05 11.28 -4.34
N THR A 177 -11.44 10.06 -4.69
CA THR A 177 -12.84 9.64 -4.76
C THR A 177 -13.08 8.35 -3.99
N PRO A 178 -14.25 8.19 -3.33
CA PRO A 178 -14.65 6.91 -2.76
C PRO A 178 -14.60 5.78 -3.80
N GLY A 179 -14.32 4.57 -3.36
CA GLY A 179 -14.15 3.42 -4.25
C GLY A 179 -12.72 3.22 -4.74
N HIS A 180 -11.80 4.09 -4.34
CA HIS A 180 -10.37 3.96 -4.59
C HIS A 180 -9.59 3.95 -3.28
N VAL A 181 -8.41 3.38 -3.32
CA VAL A 181 -7.39 3.50 -2.28
C VAL A 181 -6.14 4.10 -2.90
N TYR A 182 -5.47 4.92 -2.15
CA TYR A 182 -4.29 5.65 -2.57
C TYR A 182 -3.11 5.19 -1.72
N LEU A 183 -2.12 4.55 -2.35
CA LEU A 183 -0.89 4.19 -1.68
C LEU A 183 0.08 5.37 -1.78
N PHE A 184 0.76 5.67 -0.71
CA PHE A 184 1.77 6.73 -0.77
C PHE A 184 3.15 6.23 -0.37
N SER A 185 4.16 6.88 -0.95
CA SER A 185 5.56 6.74 -0.56
C SER A 185 6.18 8.12 -0.35
N MET A 186 6.72 8.34 0.84
CA MET A 186 7.46 9.56 1.16
C MET A 186 8.94 9.37 0.87
N SER A 187 9.53 10.36 0.20
CA SER A 187 10.94 10.39 -0.12
C SER A 187 11.64 11.62 0.43
N LYS A 188 12.94 11.50 0.61
CA LYS A 188 13.81 12.62 1.01
C LYS A 188 15.13 12.55 0.26
N PRO A 189 15.75 13.71 -0.05
CA PRO A 189 17.10 13.72 -0.58
C PRO A 189 18.09 13.24 0.49
N ILE A 190 19.07 12.47 0.04
CA ILE A 190 20.19 11.99 0.85
C ILE A 190 21.51 12.18 0.12
N LYS A 191 22.61 12.08 0.87
CA LYS A 191 23.95 11.99 0.31
C LYS A 191 24.63 10.79 0.95
N PHE A 192 24.44 9.64 0.34
CA PHE A 192 25.00 8.41 0.83
C PHE A 192 25.45 7.54 -0.34
N LYS A 193 26.74 7.21 -0.41
CA LYS A 193 27.34 6.50 -1.55
C LYS A 193 26.92 7.16 -2.89
N ASN A 194 26.30 6.40 -3.77
CA ASN A 194 25.77 6.87 -5.08
C ASN A 194 24.30 7.29 -5.03
N TYR A 195 23.62 7.08 -3.91
CA TYR A 195 22.20 7.38 -3.77
C TYR A 195 21.97 8.87 -3.49
N LYS A 196 20.96 9.43 -4.15
CA LYS A 196 20.56 10.84 -4.01
C LYS A 196 19.25 11.01 -3.24
N ILE A 197 18.44 9.96 -3.22
CA ILE A 197 17.15 9.94 -2.53
C ILE A 197 16.94 8.62 -1.80
N ILE A 198 16.01 8.62 -0.86
CA ILE A 198 15.49 7.41 -0.23
C ILE A 198 13.98 7.52 -0.06
N HIS A 199 13.25 6.47 -0.39
CA HIS A 199 11.83 6.29 -0.10
C HIS A 199 11.69 5.61 1.27
N TYR A 200 11.42 6.38 2.30
CA TYR A 200 11.61 5.97 3.71
C TYR A 200 10.34 5.68 4.49
N HIS A 201 9.19 6.04 3.95
CA HIS A 201 7.91 5.88 4.65
C HIS A 201 6.77 5.66 3.67
N VAL A 202 5.87 4.74 4.02
CA VAL A 202 4.73 4.35 3.19
C VAL A 202 3.45 4.27 4.02
N GLY A 203 2.33 4.27 3.35
CA GLY A 203 1.01 4.11 3.96
C GLY A 203 -0.10 4.19 2.92
N LEU A 204 -1.30 4.41 3.40
CA LEU A 204 -2.52 4.44 2.62
C LEU A 204 -3.28 5.74 2.86
N ILE A 205 -3.97 6.22 1.83
CA ILE A 205 -4.95 7.29 1.94
C ILE A 205 -6.28 6.75 1.42
N VAL A 206 -7.34 6.95 2.20
CA VAL A 206 -8.66 6.40 1.89
C VAL A 206 -9.73 7.47 2.08
N PRO A 207 -10.41 7.90 1.02
CA PRO A 207 -11.59 8.72 1.13
C PRO A 207 -12.79 7.89 1.62
N ASP A 208 -13.58 8.44 2.53
CA ASP A 208 -14.84 7.85 2.95
C ASP A 208 -16.04 8.44 2.20
N ASN A 209 -17.24 7.94 2.52
CA ASN A 209 -18.48 8.41 1.91
C ASN A 209 -19.02 9.69 2.60
N GLU A 210 -18.41 10.14 3.68
CA GLU A 210 -18.80 11.32 4.46
C GLU A 210 -18.02 12.57 4.04
N GLY A 211 -17.04 12.39 3.14
CA GLY A 211 -16.21 13.46 2.59
C GLY A 211 -14.89 13.67 3.33
N HIS A 212 -14.55 12.80 4.27
CA HIS A 212 -13.21 12.80 4.88
C HIS A 212 -12.22 12.01 4.01
N VAL A 213 -10.97 12.37 4.11
CA VAL A 213 -9.85 11.66 3.50
C VAL A 213 -8.86 11.28 4.59
N TRP A 214 -8.73 9.99 4.84
CA TRP A 214 -7.95 9.44 5.93
C TRP A 214 -6.58 9.00 5.46
N LEU A 215 -5.52 9.64 5.94
CA LEU A 215 -4.16 9.16 5.81
C LEU A 215 -3.86 8.18 6.94
N CYS A 216 -3.45 6.98 6.59
CA CYS A 216 -3.23 5.88 7.52
C CYS A 216 -1.83 5.33 7.37
N HIS A 217 -1.12 5.23 8.47
CA HIS A 217 0.25 4.74 8.51
C HIS A 217 0.61 4.20 9.90
N ALA A 218 1.71 3.45 9.99
CA ALA A 218 2.28 3.07 11.28
C ALA A 218 3.47 3.98 11.60
N THR A 219 3.43 4.61 12.76
CA THR A 219 4.51 5.48 13.25
C THR A 219 5.07 4.99 14.58
N ARG A 220 6.32 5.33 14.87
CA ARG A 220 7.01 4.91 16.10
C ARG A 220 6.28 5.37 17.37
N ASN A 221 5.63 6.52 17.30
CA ASN A 221 5.01 7.14 18.48
C ASN A 221 3.56 6.67 18.71
N SER A 222 2.84 6.31 17.64
CA SER A 222 1.39 6.07 17.72
C SER A 222 0.98 4.67 17.25
N GLY A 223 1.92 3.86 16.75
CA GLY A 223 1.55 2.62 16.07
C GLY A 223 0.79 2.92 14.78
N VAL A 224 -0.11 2.01 14.41
CA VAL A 224 -1.03 2.23 13.29
C VAL A 224 -2.09 3.23 13.71
N ASN A 225 -2.19 4.32 12.96
CA ASN A 225 -3.14 5.40 13.21
C ASN A 225 -3.67 5.98 11.91
N LYS A 226 -4.78 6.70 12.00
CA LYS A 226 -5.39 7.43 10.90
C LYS A 226 -5.51 8.91 11.23
N VAL A 227 -5.32 9.75 10.24
CA VAL A 227 -5.36 11.22 10.35
C VAL A 227 -6.24 11.76 9.24
N ASP A 228 -7.23 12.57 9.58
CA ASP A 228 -8.07 13.25 8.59
C ASP A 228 -7.29 14.38 7.92
N ILE A 229 -6.92 14.19 6.65
CA ILE A 229 -6.14 15.15 5.87
C ILE A 229 -7.02 16.15 5.10
N THR A 230 -8.34 16.09 5.20
CA THR A 230 -9.21 17.20 4.78
C THR A 230 -9.00 18.43 5.67
N ASN A 231 -8.58 18.20 6.92
CA ASN A 231 -8.12 19.25 7.81
C ASN A 231 -6.64 19.58 7.53
N MET A 232 -6.38 20.73 6.92
CA MET A 232 -5.02 21.19 6.57
C MET A 232 -4.07 21.34 7.76
N ALA A 233 -4.59 21.52 8.99
CA ALA A 233 -3.75 21.54 10.20
C ALA A 233 -3.07 20.18 10.46
N ASN A 234 -3.71 19.10 10.06
CA ASN A 234 -3.14 17.75 10.17
C ASN A 234 -2.01 17.54 9.14
N ILE A 235 -2.14 18.11 7.94
CA ILE A 235 -1.05 18.12 6.95
C ILE A 235 0.15 18.89 7.48
N ASP A 236 -0.08 20.07 8.07
CA ASP A 236 0.99 20.86 8.70
C ASP A 236 1.70 20.04 9.81
N ALA A 237 0.93 19.29 10.61
CA ALA A 237 1.51 18.44 11.64
C ALA A 237 2.35 17.29 11.06
N ILE A 238 1.89 16.67 9.96
CA ILE A 238 2.66 15.65 9.24
C ILE A 238 3.95 16.25 8.66
N ALA A 239 3.87 17.39 8.00
CA ALA A 239 5.03 18.07 7.45
C ALA A 239 6.02 18.50 8.54
N LYS A 240 5.53 19.02 9.68
CA LYS A 240 6.36 19.35 10.84
C LYS A 240 7.05 18.13 11.45
N ALA A 241 6.39 16.97 11.48
CA ALA A 241 7.00 15.72 11.93
C ALA A 241 8.03 15.17 10.95
N ASN A 242 7.98 15.64 9.70
CA ASN A 242 8.88 15.26 8.61
C ASN A 242 9.50 16.51 7.97
N PRO A 243 10.34 17.28 8.67
CA PRO A 243 10.88 18.52 8.17
C PRO A 243 11.81 18.29 6.99
N ASP A 244 11.86 19.28 6.11
CA ASP A 244 12.81 19.31 5.01
C ASP A 244 14.25 19.20 5.51
N SER A 245 15.11 18.63 4.70
CA SER A 245 16.52 18.51 4.99
C SER A 245 17.31 19.66 4.38
N LYS A 246 18.56 19.83 4.80
CA LYS A 246 19.49 20.76 4.14
C LYS A 246 19.77 20.42 2.67
N LEU A 247 19.44 19.21 2.24
CA LEU A 247 19.64 18.74 0.87
C LEU A 247 18.44 19.00 -0.04
N GLY A 248 17.30 19.38 0.54
CA GLY A 248 16.09 19.71 -0.21
C GLY A 248 14.80 19.24 0.47
N PRO A 249 13.66 19.49 -0.17
CA PRO A 249 12.35 19.18 0.37
C PRO A 249 12.09 17.66 0.45
N ARG A 250 11.23 17.28 1.38
CA ARG A 250 10.61 15.96 1.36
C ARG A 250 9.45 15.96 0.40
N LYS A 251 9.28 14.84 -0.31
CA LYS A 251 8.18 14.66 -1.25
C LYS A 251 7.32 13.47 -0.87
N ILE A 252 6.09 13.51 -1.33
CA ILE A 252 5.14 12.41 -1.25
C ILE A 252 4.63 12.09 -2.64
N LEU A 253 4.76 10.82 -3.04
CA LEU A 253 4.13 10.27 -4.22
C LEU A 253 2.86 9.54 -3.79
N VAL A 254 1.76 9.78 -4.51
CA VAL A 254 0.47 9.14 -4.27
C VAL A 254 0.06 8.37 -5.52
N ILE A 255 -0.23 7.08 -5.36
CA ILE A 255 -0.69 6.20 -6.43
C ILE A 255 -2.11 5.75 -6.14
N GLU A 256 -3.03 6.08 -7.04
CA GLU A 256 -4.41 5.61 -7.02
C GLU A 256 -4.51 4.19 -7.55
N ALA A 257 -5.31 3.36 -6.89
CA ALA A 257 -5.74 2.06 -7.38
C ALA A 257 -7.21 1.80 -6.99
N PRO A 258 -7.99 1.06 -7.79
CA PRO A 258 -9.38 0.77 -7.46
C PRO A 258 -9.47 -0.20 -6.29
N LEU A 259 -10.45 -0.01 -5.44
CA LEU A 259 -10.84 -1.01 -4.46
C LEU A 259 -11.42 -2.22 -5.18
N LEU A 260 -10.87 -3.40 -4.96
CA LEU A 260 -11.41 -4.64 -5.49
C LEU A 260 -12.45 -5.29 -4.56
N CYS A 261 -12.83 -4.60 -3.52
CA CYS A 261 -13.96 -4.98 -2.68
C CYS A 261 -15.17 -5.28 -3.56
N ARG A 262 -15.67 -6.52 -3.54
CA ARG A 262 -16.95 -6.82 -4.17
C ARG A 262 -18.03 -6.03 -3.42
N LEU A 263 -18.40 -4.87 -3.94
CA LEU A 263 -19.69 -4.29 -3.63
C LEU A 263 -20.70 -5.36 -4.00
N ASN A 264 -21.38 -5.94 -3.02
CA ASN A 264 -22.56 -6.76 -3.35
C ASN A 264 -23.51 -5.83 -4.11
N PRO A 265 -23.85 -6.09 -5.38
CA PRO A 265 -24.93 -5.37 -6.01
C PRO A 265 -26.13 -5.52 -5.09
N LYS A 266 -26.72 -4.41 -4.67
CA LYS A 266 -27.96 -4.42 -3.91
C LYS A 266 -28.93 -5.35 -4.66
N LYS A 267 -29.37 -6.42 -3.99
CA LYS A 267 -30.53 -7.19 -4.44
C LYS A 267 -31.73 -6.29 -4.49
#